data_7ad396c9c7f3a5b86085c7ac62366c6f
#
_entry.id   7ad396c9c7f3a5b86085c7ac62366c6f
#
_cell.length_a   1.000
_cell.length_b   1.000
_cell.length_c   1.000
_cell.angle_alpha   90.00
_cell.angle_beta   90.00
_cell.angle_gamma   90.00
#
_symmetry.space_group_name_H-M   'P 1'
#
loop_
_entity.id
_entity.type
_entity.pdbx_description
1 polymer ?
#
loop_
_entity_poly.entity_id
_entity_poly.type
_entity_poly.pdbx_seq_one_letter_code
_entity_poly.pdbx_strand_id
1 'polypeptide(L)'
;MAEGLTPTLSGEELARYVPQLKDICTFKTTQLMNIDSTNMLPKHWLQIARCIKDAYDDFDAFIVLHGTDTMAYTAAALSYLIQNSPKPIVLTGSQQPMTGAFTDAKLNLYQAALFACDDNSYDVNVVFGGSVMCGTRACKQKTMSYNAFTSINYPLIAMIRANKIIRHSSCNQKSQEHRSALQLALSTPHAPMASECSNYKTAQEGAHSCVRFYERLNDRVMCLRLTPGLKPNIFDALTRDYDALILETFGIGGIPNSHQHNFAAALKDWIEQGKTLVLTTQVAEEGLDLGVYEVGQAFAHNEGVLRGADMTTEALLAKTMWVLGQAHTQDEIKRLFYTPINHDRVQE
;
A
#
# COMPACT_ATOMS: atom_id res chain seq x y z
N MET A 1 33.31 -15.18 -2.33
CA MET A 1 31.89 -14.89 -2.59
C MET A 1 31.49 -13.80 -1.62
N ALA A 2 31.02 -12.66 -2.08
CA ALA A 2 30.54 -11.62 -1.18
C ALA A 2 29.32 -12.18 -0.44
N GLU A 3 29.34 -12.13 0.90
CA GLU A 3 28.18 -12.43 1.69
C GLU A 3 27.03 -11.52 1.30
N GLY A 4 25.83 -12.08 1.10
CA GLY A 4 24.65 -11.30 0.75
C GLY A 4 24.37 -10.23 1.79
N LEU A 5 23.71 -9.14 1.38
CA LEU A 5 23.33 -8.02 2.25
C LEU A 5 22.41 -8.53 3.36
N THR A 6 22.95 -8.68 4.57
CA THR A 6 22.16 -9.01 5.76
C THR A 6 21.94 -7.74 6.58
N PRO A 7 20.73 -7.47 7.10
CA PRO A 7 20.50 -6.35 8.02
C PRO A 7 21.35 -6.57 9.29
N THR A 8 22.25 -5.66 9.58
CA THR A 8 23.27 -5.86 10.65
C THR A 8 23.25 -4.81 11.75
N LEU A 9 22.45 -3.70 11.57
CA LEU A 9 22.48 -2.58 12.49
C LEU A 9 21.24 -2.51 13.36
N SER A 10 21.42 -2.31 14.66
CA SER A 10 20.32 -1.96 15.56
C SER A 10 19.80 -0.54 15.29
N GLY A 11 18.57 -0.25 15.73
CA GLY A 11 18.01 1.08 15.58
C GLY A 11 18.84 2.17 16.27
N GLU A 12 19.47 1.88 17.41
CA GLU A 12 20.36 2.82 18.09
C GLU A 12 21.65 3.10 17.30
N GLU A 13 22.19 2.09 16.63
CA GLU A 13 23.35 2.26 15.75
C GLU A 13 23.00 3.09 14.53
N LEU A 14 21.82 2.89 13.93
CA LEU A 14 21.33 3.72 12.82
C LEU A 14 21.30 5.21 13.20
N ALA A 15 20.82 5.52 14.42
CA ALA A 15 20.79 6.88 14.94
C ALA A 15 22.17 7.51 15.10
N ARG A 16 23.21 6.72 15.36
CA ARG A 16 24.61 7.22 15.42
C ARG A 16 25.15 7.60 14.04
N TYR A 17 24.67 6.96 12.98
CA TYR A 17 25.10 7.30 11.61
C TYR A 17 24.49 8.60 11.09
N VAL A 18 23.39 9.08 11.69
CA VAL A 18 22.70 10.31 11.29
C VAL A 18 22.46 11.17 12.55
N PRO A 19 23.51 11.76 13.15
CA PRO A 19 23.39 12.53 14.39
C PRO A 19 22.47 13.75 14.26
N GLN A 20 22.28 14.26 13.04
CA GLN A 20 21.39 15.38 12.73
C GLN A 20 19.90 15.09 13.04
N LEU A 21 19.53 13.82 13.22
CA LEU A 21 18.17 13.46 13.64
C LEU A 21 17.80 14.06 14.99
N LYS A 22 18.78 14.25 15.88
CA LYS A 22 18.59 14.85 17.21
C LYS A 22 18.12 16.30 17.14
N ASP A 23 18.41 16.99 16.04
CA ASP A 23 18.01 18.38 15.81
C ASP A 23 16.56 18.47 15.29
N ILE A 24 15.98 17.33 14.84
CA ILE A 24 14.64 17.26 14.26
C ILE A 24 13.64 16.73 15.30
N CYS A 25 13.95 15.61 15.97
CA CYS A 25 13.03 14.93 16.85
C CYS A 25 13.72 14.11 17.94
N THR A 26 12.97 13.79 18.98
CA THR A 26 13.29 12.71 19.90
C THR A 26 12.71 11.41 19.36
N PHE A 27 13.51 10.36 19.26
CA PHE A 27 13.06 9.09 18.74
C PHE A 27 13.42 7.93 19.65
N LYS A 28 12.53 6.93 19.64
CA LYS A 28 12.73 5.63 20.25
C LYS A 28 12.76 4.59 19.14
N THR A 29 13.69 3.66 19.24
CA THR A 29 13.85 2.61 18.24
C THR A 29 13.38 1.27 18.79
N THR A 30 12.71 0.50 17.95
CA THR A 30 12.31 -0.88 18.25
C THR A 30 12.67 -1.75 17.07
N GLN A 31 13.47 -2.78 17.27
CA GLN A 31 13.76 -3.76 16.23
C GLN A 31 12.72 -4.88 16.29
N LEU A 32 11.72 -4.78 15.43
CA LEU A 32 10.63 -5.74 15.38
C LEU A 32 11.06 -7.07 14.75
N MET A 33 11.89 -6.99 13.72
CA MET A 33 12.45 -8.14 12.99
C MET A 33 13.76 -7.75 12.31
N ASN A 34 14.53 -8.76 11.92
CA ASN A 34 15.74 -8.61 11.13
C ASN A 34 15.72 -9.63 9.99
N ILE A 35 15.09 -9.26 8.88
CA ILE A 35 14.88 -10.13 7.71
C ILE A 35 15.22 -9.38 6.42
N ASP A 36 15.68 -10.13 5.43
CA ASP A 36 15.68 -9.63 4.07
C ASP A 36 14.23 -9.41 3.62
N SER A 37 13.96 -8.28 2.97
CA SER A 37 12.61 -7.94 2.52
C SER A 37 12.01 -8.93 1.53
N THR A 38 12.82 -9.70 0.83
CA THR A 38 12.37 -10.81 -0.02
C THR A 38 11.66 -11.93 0.76
N ASN A 39 11.90 -12.00 2.08
CA ASN A 39 11.24 -12.93 3.00
C ASN A 39 10.03 -12.32 3.73
N MET A 40 9.58 -11.13 3.32
CA MET A 40 8.40 -10.49 3.89
C MET A 40 7.13 -11.30 3.55
N LEU A 41 6.28 -11.50 4.56
CA LEU A 41 5.02 -12.21 4.46
C LEU A 41 3.88 -11.35 5.03
N PRO A 42 2.60 -11.59 4.66
CA PRO A 42 1.46 -10.84 5.19
C PRO A 42 1.37 -10.80 6.72
N LYS A 43 1.79 -11.86 7.41
CA LYS A 43 1.87 -11.88 8.88
C LYS A 43 2.82 -10.81 9.44
N HIS A 44 3.88 -10.46 8.72
CA HIS A 44 4.82 -9.42 9.14
C HIS A 44 4.20 -8.02 9.01
N TRP A 45 3.36 -7.77 8.00
CA TRP A 45 2.59 -6.53 7.89
C TRP A 45 1.64 -6.35 9.08
N LEU A 46 0.97 -7.43 9.51
CA LEU A 46 0.13 -7.43 10.71
C LEU A 46 0.95 -7.16 11.98
N GLN A 47 2.17 -7.70 12.08
CA GLN A 47 3.06 -7.42 13.21
C GLN A 47 3.49 -5.96 13.26
N ILE A 48 3.85 -5.36 12.10
CA ILE A 48 4.19 -3.93 12.01
C ILE A 48 2.98 -3.07 12.39
N ALA A 49 1.81 -3.34 11.82
CA ALA A 49 0.59 -2.60 12.12
C ALA A 49 0.22 -2.68 13.61
N ARG A 50 0.35 -3.84 14.24
CA ARG A 50 0.12 -4.04 15.67
C ARG A 50 1.12 -3.25 16.52
N CYS A 51 2.41 -3.30 16.19
CA CYS A 51 3.43 -2.52 16.89
C CYS A 51 3.16 -1.01 16.84
N ILE A 52 2.72 -0.51 15.68
CA ILE A 52 2.32 0.89 15.54
C ILE A 52 1.07 1.18 16.37
N LYS A 53 0.04 0.30 16.32
CA LYS A 53 -1.19 0.44 17.11
C LYS A 53 -0.91 0.53 18.61
N ASP A 54 -0.07 -0.39 19.12
CA ASP A 54 0.24 -0.50 20.54
C ASP A 54 1.01 0.72 21.06
N ALA A 55 1.75 1.42 20.17
CA ALA A 55 2.52 2.62 20.50
C ALA A 55 1.86 3.92 20.00
N TYR A 56 0.64 3.83 19.44
CA TYR A 56 0.07 4.92 18.68
C TYR A 56 -0.12 6.21 19.49
N ASP A 57 -0.53 6.09 20.75
CA ASP A 57 -0.80 7.25 21.61
C ASP A 57 0.49 7.86 22.19
N ASP A 58 1.57 7.10 22.24
CA ASP A 58 2.84 7.52 22.84
C ASP A 58 3.72 8.35 21.90
N PHE A 59 3.47 8.33 20.58
CA PHE A 59 4.34 8.98 19.58
C PHE A 59 3.54 9.81 18.58
N ASP A 60 4.17 10.88 18.07
CA ASP A 60 3.56 11.79 17.08
C ASP A 60 3.68 11.27 15.65
N ALA A 61 4.66 10.40 15.37
CA ALA A 61 4.92 9.84 14.06
C ALA A 61 5.63 8.49 14.14
N PHE A 62 5.61 7.74 13.03
CA PHE A 62 6.26 6.43 12.93
C PHE A 62 7.12 6.35 11.68
N ILE A 63 8.33 5.79 11.82
CA ILE A 63 9.22 5.50 10.70
C ILE A 63 9.50 4.00 10.67
N VAL A 64 9.22 3.37 9.54
CA VAL A 64 9.50 1.95 9.31
C VAL A 64 10.69 1.83 8.37
N LEU A 65 11.81 1.33 8.89
CA LEU A 65 12.99 1.03 8.09
C LEU A 65 12.84 -0.35 7.45
N HIS A 66 12.92 -0.41 6.15
CA HIS A 66 12.54 -1.58 5.38
C HIS A 66 13.51 -1.84 4.22
N GLY A 67 13.77 -3.11 3.88
CA GLY A 67 14.46 -3.46 2.64
C GLY A 67 13.65 -3.06 1.41
N THR A 68 14.30 -2.63 0.34
CA THR A 68 13.62 -1.97 -0.78
C THR A 68 12.76 -2.87 -1.66
N ASP A 69 13.01 -4.20 -1.70
CA ASP A 69 12.37 -5.08 -2.69
C ASP A 69 10.87 -5.24 -2.49
N THR A 70 10.41 -5.27 -1.23
CA THR A 70 8.98 -5.40 -0.92
C THR A 70 8.42 -4.22 -0.11
N MET A 71 9.17 -3.10 -0.03
CA MET A 71 8.73 -1.91 0.72
C MET A 71 7.41 -1.33 0.18
N ALA A 72 7.21 -1.33 -1.13
CA ALA A 72 5.96 -0.85 -1.75
C ALA A 72 4.76 -1.71 -1.33
N TYR A 73 4.91 -3.04 -1.28
CA TYR A 73 3.87 -3.95 -0.77
C TYR A 73 3.56 -3.68 0.70
N THR A 74 4.58 -3.49 1.53
CA THR A 74 4.39 -3.17 2.95
C THR A 74 3.71 -1.82 3.14
N ALA A 75 4.09 -0.80 2.36
CA ALA A 75 3.47 0.52 2.41
C ALA A 75 1.98 0.46 2.01
N ALA A 76 1.66 -0.27 0.94
CA ALA A 76 0.28 -0.51 0.54
C ALA A 76 -0.50 -1.26 1.63
N ALA A 77 0.05 -2.35 2.17
CA ALA A 77 -0.60 -3.13 3.22
C ALA A 77 -0.87 -2.30 4.48
N LEU A 78 0.09 -1.50 4.94
CA LEU A 78 -0.10 -0.61 6.09
C LEU A 78 -1.15 0.46 5.81
N SER A 79 -1.28 0.94 4.56
CA SER A 79 -2.34 1.89 4.18
C SER A 79 -3.74 1.31 4.34
N TYR A 80 -3.92 -0.01 4.13
CA TYR A 80 -5.20 -0.69 4.34
C TYR A 80 -5.39 -1.16 5.78
N LEU A 81 -4.33 -1.49 6.49
CA LEU A 81 -4.38 -1.93 7.89
C LEU A 81 -4.52 -0.76 8.87
N ILE A 82 -4.04 0.43 8.51
CA ILE A 82 -4.09 1.64 9.34
C ILE A 82 -4.67 2.76 8.49
N GLN A 83 -5.96 3.02 8.62
CA GLN A 83 -6.68 3.98 7.80
C GLN A 83 -6.97 5.27 8.54
N ASN A 84 -6.97 6.38 7.82
CA ASN A 84 -7.24 7.72 8.32
C ASN A 84 -6.32 8.10 9.49
N SER A 85 -5.05 7.78 9.41
CA SER A 85 -4.09 8.14 10.45
C SER A 85 -3.73 9.64 10.36
N PRO A 86 -4.08 10.45 11.37
CA PRO A 86 -3.60 11.83 11.45
C PRO A 86 -2.10 11.92 11.69
N LYS A 87 -1.49 10.85 12.19
CA LYS A 87 -0.06 10.77 12.41
C LYS A 87 0.61 10.14 11.19
N PRO A 88 1.73 10.68 10.70
CA PRO A 88 2.42 10.10 9.56
C PRO A 88 3.08 8.76 9.93
N ILE A 89 2.93 7.80 9.03
CA ILE A 89 3.60 6.50 9.05
C ILE A 89 4.47 6.44 7.80
N VAL A 90 5.77 6.60 7.97
CA VAL A 90 6.71 6.79 6.88
C VAL A 90 7.55 5.55 6.69
N LEU A 91 7.50 4.95 5.50
CA LEU A 91 8.40 3.88 5.12
C LEU A 91 9.61 4.46 4.38
N THR A 92 10.78 3.96 4.70
CA THR A 92 12.02 4.28 4.01
C THR A 92 13.01 3.12 4.08
N GLY A 93 14.05 3.20 3.29
CA GLY A 93 15.12 2.22 3.23
C GLY A 93 16.29 2.74 2.41
N SER A 94 17.12 1.85 1.88
CA SER A 94 18.25 2.24 1.05
C SER A 94 18.63 1.19 0.04
N GLN A 95 19.23 1.64 -1.07
CA GLN A 95 19.84 0.76 -2.07
C GLN A 95 21.24 0.29 -1.65
N GLN A 96 21.89 1.06 -0.77
CA GLN A 96 23.22 0.73 -0.26
C GLN A 96 23.22 0.64 1.27
N PRO A 97 24.05 -0.24 1.87
CA PRO A 97 24.17 -0.33 3.33
C PRO A 97 24.54 1.01 3.96
N MET A 98 24.09 1.25 5.18
CA MET A 98 24.38 2.46 5.95
C MET A 98 25.90 2.72 6.12
N THR A 99 26.71 1.65 6.13
CA THR A 99 28.17 1.70 6.26
C THR A 99 28.90 2.04 4.96
N GLY A 100 28.20 2.03 3.83
CA GLY A 100 28.78 2.35 2.52
C GLY A 100 29.28 3.79 2.44
N ALA A 101 30.40 4.02 1.75
CA ALA A 101 30.98 5.35 1.58
C ALA A 101 30.03 6.30 0.83
N PHE A 102 29.30 5.79 -0.14
CA PHE A 102 28.36 6.56 -0.98
C PHE A 102 26.93 6.01 -0.81
N THR A 103 26.49 5.92 0.45
CA THR A 103 25.16 5.38 0.76
C THR A 103 24.06 6.44 0.64
N ASP A 104 22.88 6.02 0.13
CA ASP A 104 21.64 6.78 0.16
C ASP A 104 20.91 6.68 1.51
N ALA A 105 21.30 5.71 2.35
CA ALA A 105 20.61 5.38 3.60
C ALA A 105 20.52 6.56 4.58
N LYS A 106 21.60 7.32 4.73
CA LYS A 106 21.65 8.46 5.66
C LYS A 106 20.70 9.57 5.23
N LEU A 107 20.69 9.87 3.94
CA LEU A 107 19.83 10.92 3.39
C LEU A 107 18.35 10.49 3.43
N ASN A 108 18.06 9.26 3.06
CA ASN A 108 16.68 8.73 3.09
C ASN A 108 16.13 8.73 4.52
N LEU A 109 16.90 8.29 5.51
CA LEU A 109 16.49 8.30 6.91
C LEU A 109 16.26 9.75 7.42
N TYR A 110 17.17 10.67 7.11
CA TYR A 110 17.03 12.07 7.48
C TYR A 110 15.78 12.70 6.86
N GLN A 111 15.53 12.46 5.57
CA GLN A 111 14.37 12.97 4.86
C GLN A 111 13.05 12.35 5.37
N ALA A 112 13.07 11.07 5.72
CA ALA A 112 11.92 10.41 6.34
C ALA A 112 11.56 11.05 7.68
N ALA A 113 12.57 11.35 8.52
CA ALA A 113 12.38 12.04 9.79
C ALA A 113 11.86 13.47 9.59
N LEU A 114 12.45 14.21 8.65
CA LEU A 114 12.01 15.57 8.32
C LEU A 114 10.53 15.60 7.90
N PHE A 115 10.09 14.64 7.06
CA PHE A 115 8.70 14.53 6.63
C PHE A 115 7.79 14.05 7.76
N ALA A 116 8.24 13.10 8.58
CA ALA A 116 7.48 12.59 9.71
C ALA A 116 7.20 13.66 10.79
N CYS A 117 8.13 14.63 10.94
CA CYS A 117 7.99 15.72 11.91
C CYS A 117 7.30 16.98 11.33
N ASP A 118 6.90 16.97 10.07
CA ASP A 118 6.18 18.08 9.47
C ASP A 118 4.69 18.00 9.82
N ASP A 119 4.18 19.07 10.34
CA ASP A 119 2.79 19.22 10.78
C ASP A 119 1.71 18.91 9.72
N ASN A 120 2.04 18.96 8.43
CA ASN A 120 1.13 18.68 7.33
C ASN A 120 1.29 17.25 6.78
N SER A 121 2.01 16.39 7.49
CA SER A 121 2.19 14.98 7.13
C SER A 121 1.20 14.10 7.88
N TYR A 122 0.62 13.13 7.19
CA TYR A 122 -0.39 12.20 7.70
C TYR A 122 -0.41 10.93 6.85
N ASP A 123 -1.15 9.91 7.29
CA ASP A 123 -1.30 8.61 6.63
C ASP A 123 0.02 7.88 6.34
N VAL A 124 -0.05 6.83 5.55
CA VAL A 124 1.10 5.99 5.17
C VAL A 124 1.75 6.53 3.90
N ASN A 125 3.04 6.83 3.98
CA ASN A 125 3.82 7.37 2.88
C ASN A 125 5.15 6.65 2.73
N VAL A 126 5.70 6.65 1.51
CA VAL A 126 7.07 6.23 1.22
C VAL A 126 7.92 7.47 0.96
N VAL A 127 9.01 7.63 1.71
CA VAL A 127 10.00 8.68 1.48
C VAL A 127 11.28 8.05 0.99
N PHE A 128 11.66 8.34 -0.26
CA PHE A 128 12.84 7.74 -0.88
C PHE A 128 13.43 8.64 -1.97
N GLY A 129 14.73 8.83 -1.96
CA GLY A 129 15.44 9.63 -2.98
C GLY A 129 14.94 11.07 -3.11
N GLY A 130 14.50 11.69 -2.02
CA GLY A 130 13.96 13.04 -1.99
C GLY A 130 12.54 13.18 -2.53
N SER A 131 11.84 12.08 -2.76
CA SER A 131 10.44 12.03 -3.19
C SER A 131 9.57 11.46 -2.07
N VAL A 132 8.40 12.06 -1.86
CA VAL A 132 7.37 11.57 -0.96
C VAL A 132 6.21 11.06 -1.78
N MET A 133 5.90 9.79 -1.63
CA MET A 133 4.87 9.08 -2.39
C MET A 133 3.81 8.54 -1.45
N CYS A 134 2.57 8.51 -1.88
CA CYS A 134 1.50 7.82 -1.19
C CYS A 134 1.82 6.32 -1.07
N GLY A 135 1.55 5.70 0.08
CA GLY A 135 1.89 4.30 0.34
C GLY A 135 1.24 3.31 -0.62
N THR A 136 0.09 3.65 -1.18
CA THR A 136 -0.64 2.83 -2.17
C THR A 136 -0.21 3.06 -3.62
N ARG A 137 0.61 4.10 -3.87
CA ARG A 137 1.03 4.51 -5.21
C ARG A 137 2.52 4.32 -5.47
N ALA A 138 3.29 4.04 -4.43
CA ALA A 138 4.72 3.79 -4.55
C ALA A 138 4.98 2.45 -5.24
N CYS A 139 5.90 2.46 -6.22
CA CYS A 139 6.33 1.26 -6.92
C CYS A 139 7.85 1.30 -7.14
N LYS A 140 8.55 0.18 -6.94
CA LYS A 140 9.99 0.07 -7.18
C LYS A 140 10.24 -0.14 -8.68
N GLN A 141 10.80 0.88 -9.33
CA GLN A 141 11.06 0.87 -10.78
C GLN A 141 12.51 0.59 -11.17
N LYS A 142 13.45 0.72 -10.21
CA LYS A 142 14.88 0.55 -10.49
C LYS A 142 15.55 -0.29 -9.41
N THR A 143 16.46 -1.15 -9.84
CA THR A 143 17.16 -2.09 -8.97
C THR A 143 18.46 -1.54 -8.37
N MET A 144 19.07 -0.54 -9.02
CA MET A 144 20.41 -0.04 -8.64
C MET A 144 20.46 1.45 -8.31
N SER A 145 19.61 2.26 -8.95
CA SER A 145 19.63 3.71 -8.80
C SER A 145 19.04 4.16 -7.46
N TYR A 146 19.53 5.25 -6.90
CA TYR A 146 19.02 5.81 -5.62
C TYR A 146 17.62 6.43 -5.73
N ASN A 147 17.17 6.79 -6.93
CA ASN A 147 15.78 7.14 -7.20
C ASN A 147 14.98 5.90 -7.64
N ALA A 148 14.97 4.88 -6.79
CA ALA A 148 14.45 3.55 -7.14
C ALA A 148 12.92 3.49 -7.20
N PHE A 149 12.21 4.37 -6.51
CA PHE A 149 10.76 4.37 -6.41
C PHE A 149 10.13 5.50 -7.22
N THR A 150 8.92 5.24 -7.74
CA THR A 150 8.09 6.19 -8.49
C THR A 150 6.65 6.12 -7.97
N SER A 151 5.96 7.25 -7.98
CA SER A 151 4.51 7.30 -7.74
C SER A 151 3.80 7.00 -9.06
N ILE A 152 2.97 5.98 -9.09
CA ILE A 152 2.23 5.54 -10.29
C ILE A 152 0.81 6.11 -10.24
N ASN A 153 0.38 6.72 -11.35
CA ASN A 153 -0.96 7.27 -11.57
C ASN A 153 -1.43 8.28 -10.49
N TYR A 154 -0.49 8.82 -9.70
CA TYR A 154 -0.78 9.82 -8.69
C TYR A 154 0.44 10.75 -8.50
N PRO A 155 0.24 12.08 -8.31
CA PRO A 155 1.35 13.01 -8.11
C PRO A 155 2.11 12.70 -6.81
N LEU A 156 3.36 13.15 -6.74
CA LEU A 156 4.13 13.12 -5.50
C LEU A 156 3.40 13.96 -4.43
N ILE A 157 3.32 13.44 -3.22
CA ILE A 157 2.78 14.18 -2.05
C ILE A 157 3.66 15.41 -1.77
N ALA A 158 4.98 15.21 -1.83
CA ALA A 158 5.96 16.26 -1.69
C ALA A 158 7.29 15.87 -2.33
N MET A 159 8.15 16.88 -2.51
CA MET A 159 9.57 16.70 -2.80
C MET A 159 10.39 17.33 -1.67
N ILE A 160 11.49 16.70 -1.30
CA ILE A 160 12.42 17.21 -0.30
C ILE A 160 13.69 17.67 -1.00
N ARG A 161 13.98 18.97 -0.91
CA ARG A 161 15.16 19.60 -1.53
C ARG A 161 15.81 20.55 -0.54
N ALA A 162 17.13 20.38 -0.31
CA ALA A 162 17.87 21.22 0.64
C ALA A 162 17.15 21.41 1.98
N ASN A 163 16.70 20.31 2.58
CA ASN A 163 15.98 20.26 3.87
C ASN A 163 14.62 20.99 3.89
N LYS A 164 14.04 21.29 2.72
CA LYS A 164 12.72 21.90 2.59
C LYS A 164 11.76 20.88 1.97
N ILE A 165 10.57 20.78 2.56
CA ILE A 165 9.45 20.00 2.01
C ILE A 165 8.69 20.91 1.08
N ILE A 166 8.65 20.54 -0.20
CA ILE A 166 7.93 21.28 -1.26
C ILE A 166 6.71 20.44 -1.62
N ARG A 167 5.51 20.95 -1.32
CA ARG A 167 4.24 20.28 -1.57
C ARG A 167 3.54 20.84 -2.80
N HIS A 168 2.80 20.00 -3.50
CA HIS A 168 1.85 20.46 -4.52
C HIS A 168 0.68 21.19 -3.86
N SER A 169 0.16 22.23 -4.52
CA SER A 169 -0.94 23.06 -3.98
C SER A 169 -2.22 22.26 -3.69
N SER A 170 -2.56 21.28 -4.52
CA SER A 170 -3.70 20.36 -4.30
C SER A 170 -3.55 19.49 -3.05
N CYS A 171 -2.32 19.13 -2.67
CA CYS A 171 -2.07 18.37 -1.46
C CYS A 171 -2.15 19.24 -0.20
N ASN A 172 -1.83 20.55 -0.31
CA ASN A 172 -1.93 21.48 0.81
C ASN A 172 -3.38 21.72 1.27
N GLN A 173 -4.34 21.79 0.36
CA GLN A 173 -5.76 21.97 0.71
C GLN A 173 -6.29 20.75 1.49
N LYS A 174 -6.02 19.54 1.00
CA LYS A 174 -6.43 18.30 1.70
C LYS A 174 -5.78 18.15 3.07
N SER A 175 -4.50 18.56 3.21
CA SER A 175 -3.83 18.59 4.50
C SER A 175 -4.51 19.55 5.49
N GLN A 176 -4.97 20.71 5.02
CA GLN A 176 -5.68 21.67 5.87
C GLN A 176 -7.07 21.18 6.27
N GLU A 177 -7.81 20.56 5.36
CA GLU A 177 -9.11 19.94 5.65
C GLU A 177 -8.97 18.81 6.67
N HIS A 178 -7.95 17.95 6.49
CA HIS A 178 -7.64 16.87 7.42
C HIS A 178 -7.26 17.39 8.81
N ARG A 179 -6.43 18.44 8.90
CA ARG A 179 -6.10 19.10 10.17
C ARG A 179 -7.31 19.72 10.86
N SER A 180 -8.17 20.39 10.10
CA SER A 180 -9.38 21.01 10.65
C SER A 180 -10.33 19.96 11.22
N ALA A 181 -10.49 18.83 10.52
CA ALA A 181 -11.26 17.69 11.00
C ALA A 181 -10.65 17.07 12.26
N LEU A 182 -9.31 16.97 12.32
CA LEU A 182 -8.58 16.45 13.47
C LEU A 182 -8.66 17.37 14.69
N GLN A 183 -8.46 18.69 14.53
CA GLN A 183 -8.58 19.67 15.60
C GLN A 183 -9.99 19.67 16.19
N LEU A 184 -11.02 19.51 15.35
CA LEU A 184 -12.39 19.40 15.79
C LEU A 184 -12.63 18.10 16.58
N ALA A 185 -12.03 16.97 16.15
CA ALA A 185 -12.12 15.70 16.86
C ALA A 185 -11.43 15.72 18.23
N LEU A 186 -10.26 16.38 18.33
CA LEU A 186 -9.52 16.52 19.58
C LEU A 186 -10.16 17.53 20.56
N SER A 187 -10.96 18.47 20.05
CA SER A 187 -11.66 19.48 20.89
C SER A 187 -13.01 19.00 21.44
N THR A 188 -13.49 17.83 21.00
CA THR A 188 -14.76 17.25 21.51
C THR A 188 -14.47 16.33 22.70
N PRO A 189 -14.93 16.64 23.92
CA PRO A 189 -14.81 15.72 25.06
C PRO A 189 -15.69 14.49 24.80
N HIS A 190 -15.09 13.31 24.83
CA HIS A 190 -15.70 11.99 24.57
C HIS A 190 -15.78 11.56 23.09
N ALA A 191 -14.64 11.44 22.40
CA ALA A 191 -14.55 10.55 21.25
C ALA A 191 -14.48 9.09 21.78
N PRO A 192 -15.39 8.17 21.38
CA PRO A 192 -15.33 6.78 21.84
C PRO A 192 -14.08 6.11 21.29
N MET A 193 -13.35 5.45 22.18
CA MET A 193 -12.23 4.58 21.85
C MET A 193 -12.66 3.51 20.83
N ALA A 194 -11.75 3.12 19.93
CA ALA A 194 -11.99 2.25 18.78
C ALA A 194 -12.58 0.85 19.07
N SER A 195 -12.81 0.48 20.33
CA SER A 195 -13.46 -0.77 20.74
C SER A 195 -14.99 -0.78 20.64
N GLU A 196 -15.64 0.37 20.43
CA GLU A 196 -17.11 0.47 20.42
C GLU A 196 -17.74 0.74 19.04
N CYS A 197 -16.96 0.81 17.96
CA CYS A 197 -17.49 1.01 16.60
C CYS A 197 -18.04 -0.29 15.96
N SER A 198 -18.80 -1.10 16.72
CA SER A 198 -19.43 -2.32 16.18
C SER A 198 -20.84 -2.12 15.59
N ASN A 199 -21.39 -0.91 15.59
CA ASN A 199 -22.75 -0.65 15.08
C ASN A 199 -22.75 0.24 13.82
N TYR A 200 -22.87 -0.41 12.68
CA TYR A 200 -22.71 0.08 11.29
C TYR A 200 -23.94 0.80 10.71
N LYS A 201 -24.83 1.43 11.48
CA LYS A 201 -26.09 1.95 10.92
C LYS A 201 -26.32 3.47 10.90
N THR A 202 -25.37 4.30 11.35
CA THR A 202 -25.62 5.77 11.40
C THR A 202 -24.44 6.65 10.99
N ALA A 203 -23.71 6.30 9.90
CA ALA A 203 -22.53 7.02 9.46
C ALA A 203 -22.76 7.75 8.12
N GLN A 204 -23.80 8.56 7.98
CA GLN A 204 -23.99 9.41 6.78
C GLN A 204 -23.94 10.91 7.02
N GLU A 205 -23.91 11.39 8.27
CA GLU A 205 -23.77 12.83 8.50
C GLU A 205 -22.85 13.07 9.72
N GLY A 206 -21.62 13.54 9.46
CA GLY A 206 -20.73 14.08 10.52
C GLY A 206 -19.64 13.14 11.05
N ALA A 207 -19.20 12.12 10.32
CA ALA A 207 -18.11 11.23 10.76
C ALA A 207 -16.76 11.93 10.68
N HIS A 208 -16.31 12.52 11.79
CA HIS A 208 -14.87 12.82 11.97
C HIS A 208 -14.09 11.52 11.89
N SER A 209 -13.10 11.48 11.00
CA SER A 209 -12.34 10.27 10.68
C SER A 209 -11.44 9.87 11.84
N CYS A 210 -11.91 8.97 12.70
CA CYS A 210 -11.03 8.30 13.66
C CYS A 210 -10.09 7.36 12.94
N VAL A 211 -8.83 7.26 13.40
CA VAL A 211 -7.89 6.25 12.90
C VAL A 211 -8.48 4.86 13.11
N ARG A 212 -8.35 3.99 12.11
CA ARG A 212 -8.86 2.62 12.16
C ARG A 212 -7.73 1.64 11.98
N PHE A 213 -7.65 0.65 12.87
CA PHE A 213 -6.70 -0.45 12.80
C PHE A 213 -7.40 -1.76 12.47
N TYR A 214 -6.89 -2.46 11.46
CA TYR A 214 -7.38 -3.78 11.06
C TYR A 214 -6.33 -4.84 11.40
N GLU A 215 -6.78 -6.01 11.83
CA GLU A 215 -5.91 -7.07 12.37
C GLU A 215 -5.98 -8.38 11.57
N ARG A 216 -6.67 -8.36 10.41
CA ARG A 216 -6.87 -9.57 9.60
C ARG A 216 -6.56 -9.28 8.14
N LEU A 217 -5.95 -10.25 7.51
CA LEU A 217 -5.74 -10.37 6.07
C LEU A 217 -6.09 -11.79 5.64
N ASN A 218 -6.60 -11.97 4.43
CA ASN A 218 -6.63 -13.27 3.77
C ASN A 218 -5.46 -13.33 2.79
N ASP A 219 -4.44 -14.13 3.08
CA ASP A 219 -3.23 -14.25 2.26
C ASP A 219 -3.36 -15.22 1.07
N ARG A 220 -4.55 -15.83 0.90
CA ARG A 220 -4.87 -16.73 -0.22
C ARG A 220 -5.24 -15.95 -1.49
N VAL A 221 -4.41 -14.99 -1.87
CA VAL A 221 -4.57 -14.11 -3.04
C VAL A 221 -3.39 -14.31 -3.98
N MET A 222 -3.68 -14.65 -5.25
CA MET A 222 -2.67 -14.82 -6.29
C MET A 222 -2.72 -13.65 -7.27
N CYS A 223 -1.56 -13.09 -7.59
CA CYS A 223 -1.40 -12.19 -8.72
C CYS A 223 -0.73 -12.95 -9.87
N LEU A 224 -1.41 -13.00 -11.01
CA LEU A 224 -0.95 -13.73 -12.19
C LEU A 224 -0.91 -12.79 -13.39
N ARG A 225 0.27 -12.64 -13.98
CA ARG A 225 0.46 -11.92 -15.24
C ARG A 225 0.20 -12.84 -16.43
N LEU A 226 -0.68 -12.43 -17.34
CA LEU A 226 -0.86 -13.11 -18.61
C LEU A 226 0.43 -13.02 -19.45
N THR A 227 0.83 -14.14 -20.01
CA THR A 227 1.94 -14.21 -20.96
C THR A 227 1.50 -14.97 -22.22
N PRO A 228 2.06 -14.67 -23.40
CA PRO A 228 1.81 -15.48 -24.59
C PRO A 228 2.14 -16.96 -24.33
N GLY A 229 1.19 -17.86 -24.63
CA GLY A 229 1.35 -19.29 -24.43
C GLY A 229 0.90 -19.81 -23.05
N LEU A 230 0.50 -18.96 -22.10
CA LEU A 230 -0.15 -19.40 -20.87
C LEU A 230 -1.43 -20.15 -21.19
N LYS A 231 -1.65 -21.26 -20.51
CA LYS A 231 -2.85 -22.10 -20.72
C LYS A 231 -3.90 -21.84 -19.62
N PRO A 232 -5.20 -21.76 -19.95
CA PRO A 232 -6.25 -21.44 -18.98
C PRO A 232 -6.44 -22.50 -17.89
N ASN A 233 -6.00 -23.74 -18.09
CA ASN A 233 -6.04 -24.77 -17.04
C ASN A 233 -5.16 -24.48 -15.82
N ILE A 234 -4.35 -23.44 -15.84
CA ILE A 234 -3.63 -22.96 -14.65
C ILE A 234 -4.59 -22.57 -13.53
N PHE A 235 -5.78 -22.07 -13.87
CA PHE A 235 -6.76 -21.64 -12.86
C PHE A 235 -7.29 -22.81 -12.04
N ASP A 236 -7.46 -23.99 -12.64
CA ASP A 236 -7.86 -25.22 -11.93
C ASP A 236 -6.82 -25.59 -10.86
N ALA A 237 -5.55 -25.44 -11.19
CA ALA A 237 -4.48 -25.70 -10.24
C ALA A 237 -4.44 -24.69 -9.07
N LEU A 238 -4.88 -23.45 -9.30
CA LEU A 238 -4.88 -22.39 -8.28
C LEU A 238 -6.09 -22.45 -7.35
N THR A 239 -7.22 -23.04 -7.76
CA THR A 239 -8.47 -23.04 -6.97
C THR A 239 -8.35 -23.66 -5.60
N ARG A 240 -7.45 -24.62 -5.42
CA ARG A 240 -7.21 -25.28 -4.14
C ARG A 240 -6.58 -24.34 -3.09
N ASP A 241 -5.64 -23.51 -3.52
CA ASP A 241 -4.76 -22.78 -2.61
C ASP A 241 -5.12 -21.30 -2.49
N TYR A 242 -5.92 -20.77 -3.43
CA TYR A 242 -6.25 -19.35 -3.49
C TYR A 242 -7.77 -19.10 -3.51
N ASP A 243 -8.18 -18.02 -2.84
CA ASP A 243 -9.57 -17.53 -2.79
C ASP A 243 -9.81 -16.34 -3.71
N ALA A 244 -8.74 -15.66 -4.13
CA ALA A 244 -8.80 -14.59 -5.11
C ALA A 244 -7.67 -14.69 -6.13
N LEU A 245 -8.00 -14.27 -7.35
CA LEU A 245 -7.08 -14.09 -8.46
C LEU A 245 -7.08 -12.64 -8.90
N ILE A 246 -5.91 -12.01 -8.91
CA ILE A 246 -5.65 -10.74 -9.58
C ILE A 246 -4.99 -11.09 -10.91
N LEU A 247 -5.68 -10.82 -12.01
CA LEU A 247 -5.21 -11.14 -13.36
C LEU A 247 -4.71 -9.87 -14.05
N GLU A 248 -3.39 -9.79 -14.28
CA GLU A 248 -2.77 -8.73 -15.07
C GLU A 248 -2.91 -9.04 -16.56
N THR A 249 -3.84 -8.35 -17.22
CA THR A 249 -4.21 -8.53 -18.62
C THR A 249 -3.25 -7.80 -19.56
N PHE A 250 -3.35 -8.06 -20.87
CA PHE A 250 -2.56 -7.36 -21.87
C PHE A 250 -3.13 -5.98 -22.19
N GLY A 251 -2.24 -5.00 -22.32
CA GLY A 251 -2.61 -3.65 -22.72
C GLY A 251 -3.76 -3.07 -21.87
N ILE A 252 -4.77 -2.54 -22.48
CA ILE A 252 -5.92 -1.88 -21.82
C ILE A 252 -6.97 -2.85 -21.26
N GLY A 253 -6.76 -4.17 -21.33
CA GLY A 253 -7.71 -5.18 -20.84
C GLY A 253 -7.85 -6.41 -21.74
N GLY A 254 -6.85 -6.66 -22.59
CA GLY A 254 -6.85 -7.81 -23.52
C GLY A 254 -6.70 -9.15 -22.79
N ILE A 255 -7.64 -10.08 -23.03
CA ILE A 255 -7.64 -11.45 -22.52
C ILE A 255 -7.70 -12.40 -23.73
N PRO A 256 -6.83 -13.42 -23.85
CA PRO A 256 -6.87 -14.36 -24.97
C PRO A 256 -8.18 -15.14 -25.00
N ASN A 257 -8.80 -15.22 -26.18
CA ASN A 257 -10.04 -15.97 -26.40
C ASN A 257 -10.03 -16.66 -27.75
N SER A 258 -9.39 -17.80 -27.83
CA SER A 258 -9.38 -18.67 -29.01
C SER A 258 -9.83 -20.07 -28.62
N HIS A 259 -10.16 -20.92 -29.62
CA HIS A 259 -10.57 -22.30 -29.36
C HIS A 259 -9.57 -23.10 -28.50
N GLN A 260 -8.27 -22.79 -28.60
CA GLN A 260 -7.23 -23.47 -27.83
C GLN A 260 -6.89 -22.75 -26.50
N HIS A 261 -7.30 -21.48 -26.36
CA HIS A 261 -6.98 -20.62 -25.21
C HIS A 261 -8.24 -19.87 -24.76
N ASN A 262 -9.24 -20.60 -24.30
CA ASN A 262 -10.50 -20.02 -23.84
C ASN A 262 -10.37 -19.59 -22.36
N PHE A 263 -9.74 -18.44 -22.14
CA PHE A 263 -9.65 -17.86 -20.81
C PHE A 263 -11.01 -17.41 -20.26
N ALA A 264 -11.93 -17.00 -21.13
CA ALA A 264 -13.25 -16.54 -20.68
C ALA A 264 -14.02 -17.65 -19.96
N ALA A 265 -14.01 -18.89 -20.47
CA ALA A 265 -14.66 -20.02 -19.82
C ALA A 265 -13.99 -20.33 -18.46
N ALA A 266 -12.65 -20.40 -18.41
CA ALA A 266 -11.94 -20.73 -17.20
C ALA A 266 -12.10 -19.65 -16.10
N LEU A 267 -12.17 -18.37 -16.46
CA LEU A 267 -12.46 -17.29 -15.53
C LEU A 267 -13.91 -17.32 -15.04
N LYS A 268 -14.85 -17.71 -15.90
CA LYS A 268 -16.24 -17.92 -15.50
C LYS A 268 -16.36 -19.06 -14.48
N ASP A 269 -15.71 -20.19 -14.73
CA ASP A 269 -15.66 -21.32 -13.81
C ASP A 269 -15.02 -20.94 -12.46
N TRP A 270 -14.01 -20.08 -12.45
CA TRP A 270 -13.40 -19.52 -11.24
C TRP A 270 -14.43 -18.74 -10.41
N ILE A 271 -15.22 -17.87 -11.05
CA ILE A 271 -16.25 -17.06 -10.38
C ILE A 271 -17.40 -17.95 -9.89
N GLU A 272 -17.84 -18.93 -10.67
CA GLU A 272 -18.93 -19.86 -10.31
C GLU A 272 -18.56 -20.73 -9.09
N GLN A 273 -17.27 -20.95 -8.83
CA GLN A 273 -16.78 -21.57 -7.60
C GLN A 273 -16.80 -20.64 -6.38
N GLY A 274 -17.37 -19.44 -6.49
CA GLY A 274 -17.45 -18.46 -5.42
C GLY A 274 -16.14 -17.70 -5.16
N LYS A 275 -15.16 -17.79 -6.06
CA LYS A 275 -13.86 -17.16 -5.93
C LYS A 275 -13.85 -15.73 -6.47
N THR A 276 -13.07 -14.87 -5.85
CA THR A 276 -12.95 -13.47 -6.27
C THR A 276 -12.01 -13.34 -7.48
N LEU A 277 -12.45 -12.59 -8.49
CA LEU A 277 -11.64 -12.21 -9.64
C LEU A 277 -11.44 -10.70 -9.66
N VAL A 278 -10.19 -10.26 -9.72
CA VAL A 278 -9.80 -8.87 -9.94
C VAL A 278 -9.10 -8.79 -11.28
N LEU A 279 -9.62 -7.96 -12.18
CA LEU A 279 -8.95 -7.68 -13.46
C LEU A 279 -8.18 -6.37 -13.37
N THR A 280 -6.94 -6.40 -13.85
CA THR A 280 -6.05 -5.23 -13.99
C THR A 280 -5.20 -5.37 -15.23
N THR A 281 -4.34 -4.40 -15.49
CA THR A 281 -3.39 -4.43 -16.61
C THR A 281 -1.96 -4.62 -16.13
N GLN A 282 -1.13 -5.25 -16.97
CA GLN A 282 0.32 -5.32 -16.73
C GLN A 282 1.07 -4.05 -17.14
N VAL A 283 0.35 -3.06 -17.69
CA VAL A 283 0.89 -1.73 -18.00
C VAL A 283 0.76 -0.86 -16.77
N ALA A 284 1.86 -0.30 -16.30
CA ALA A 284 1.91 0.38 -15.01
C ALA A 284 1.11 1.70 -14.97
N GLU A 285 1.04 2.40 -16.09
CA GLU A 285 0.41 3.72 -16.19
C GLU A 285 -0.92 3.66 -16.94
N GLU A 286 -1.83 4.62 -16.67
CA GLU A 286 -3.14 4.84 -17.27
C GLU A 286 -4.25 3.90 -16.78
N GLY A 287 -3.95 2.62 -16.49
CA GLY A 287 -4.91 1.68 -15.89
C GLY A 287 -5.69 0.84 -16.90
N LEU A 288 -6.79 0.24 -16.44
CA LEU A 288 -7.62 -0.76 -17.14
C LEU A 288 -8.92 -0.16 -17.65
N ASP A 289 -9.25 -0.40 -18.92
CA ASP A 289 -10.59 -0.21 -19.48
C ASP A 289 -11.09 -1.48 -20.18
N LEU A 290 -12.01 -2.20 -19.57
CA LEU A 290 -12.60 -3.44 -20.11
C LEU A 290 -13.59 -3.18 -21.26
N GLY A 291 -14.01 -1.94 -21.47
CA GLY A 291 -14.98 -1.58 -22.53
C GLY A 291 -14.40 -1.66 -23.95
N VAL A 292 -13.08 -1.68 -24.09
CA VAL A 292 -12.40 -1.59 -25.39
C VAL A 292 -12.39 -2.90 -26.16
N TYR A 293 -12.23 -4.05 -25.50
CA TYR A 293 -12.16 -5.35 -26.14
C TYR A 293 -13.40 -6.20 -25.90
N GLU A 294 -13.87 -6.95 -26.93
CA GLU A 294 -15.05 -7.81 -26.87
C GLU A 294 -15.00 -8.78 -25.67
N VAL A 295 -13.85 -9.41 -25.43
CA VAL A 295 -13.67 -10.31 -24.28
C VAL A 295 -13.72 -9.55 -22.95
N GLY A 296 -13.15 -8.35 -22.90
CA GLY A 296 -13.24 -7.47 -21.74
C GLY A 296 -14.69 -7.07 -21.44
N GLN A 297 -15.47 -6.78 -22.47
CA GLN A 297 -16.90 -6.42 -22.34
C GLN A 297 -17.72 -7.51 -21.66
N ALA A 298 -17.42 -8.80 -21.91
CA ALA A 298 -18.09 -9.91 -21.22
C ALA A 298 -17.91 -9.88 -19.70
N PHE A 299 -16.80 -9.30 -19.22
CA PHE A 299 -16.51 -9.10 -17.79
C PHE A 299 -16.83 -7.70 -17.29
N ALA A 300 -16.98 -6.73 -18.19
CA ALA A 300 -17.25 -5.34 -17.81
C ALA A 300 -18.56 -5.16 -17.02
N HIS A 301 -19.55 -5.99 -17.30
CA HIS A 301 -20.86 -5.98 -16.64
C HIS A 301 -21.08 -7.14 -15.66
N ASN A 302 -20.06 -8.01 -15.48
CA ASN A 302 -20.17 -9.12 -14.56
C ASN A 302 -19.98 -8.63 -13.11
N GLU A 303 -21.01 -8.79 -12.32
CA GLU A 303 -20.99 -8.37 -10.91
C GLU A 303 -19.98 -9.13 -10.03
N GLY A 304 -19.55 -10.33 -10.43
CA GLY A 304 -18.52 -11.12 -9.74
C GLY A 304 -17.09 -10.67 -10.02
N VAL A 305 -16.89 -9.66 -10.88
CA VAL A 305 -15.55 -9.18 -11.27
C VAL A 305 -15.26 -7.81 -10.68
N LEU A 306 -14.13 -7.70 -9.99
CA LEU A 306 -13.59 -6.44 -9.48
C LEU A 306 -12.61 -5.85 -10.50
N ARG A 307 -12.58 -4.51 -10.60
CA ARG A 307 -11.71 -3.79 -11.54
C ARG A 307 -10.65 -3.02 -10.78
N GLY A 308 -9.40 -3.27 -11.14
CA GLY A 308 -8.24 -2.62 -10.54
C GLY A 308 -8.12 -1.14 -10.88
N ALA A 309 -8.76 -0.70 -11.98
CA ALA A 309 -8.62 0.67 -12.51
C ALA A 309 -7.14 1.05 -12.67
N ASP A 310 -6.72 2.16 -12.10
CA ASP A 310 -5.38 2.72 -12.15
C ASP A 310 -4.49 2.37 -10.95
N MET A 311 -4.91 1.38 -10.14
CA MET A 311 -4.17 0.94 -8.95
C MET A 311 -2.87 0.22 -9.30
N THR A 312 -1.86 0.36 -8.45
CA THR A 312 -0.64 -0.45 -8.57
C THR A 312 -0.89 -1.91 -8.21
N THR A 313 -0.08 -2.83 -8.74
CA THR A 313 -0.16 -4.27 -8.39
C THR A 313 0.02 -4.49 -6.88
N GLU A 314 0.94 -3.74 -6.25
CA GLU A 314 1.19 -3.79 -4.81
C GLU A 314 -0.05 -3.40 -4.00
N ALA A 315 -0.71 -2.31 -4.41
CA ALA A 315 -1.95 -1.87 -3.77
C ALA A 315 -3.10 -2.86 -4.01
N LEU A 316 -3.25 -3.39 -5.21
CA LEU A 316 -4.27 -4.39 -5.52
C LEU A 316 -4.12 -5.65 -4.69
N LEU A 317 -2.88 -6.18 -4.57
CA LEU A 317 -2.61 -7.35 -3.76
C LEU A 317 -2.97 -7.11 -2.30
N ALA A 318 -2.46 -6.04 -1.71
CA ALA A 318 -2.69 -5.70 -0.31
C ALA A 318 -4.18 -5.39 -0.04
N LYS A 319 -4.85 -4.67 -0.93
CA LYS A 319 -6.28 -4.36 -0.81
C LYS A 319 -7.14 -5.61 -0.87
N THR A 320 -6.88 -6.49 -1.83
CA THR A 320 -7.64 -7.73 -1.98
C THR A 320 -7.48 -8.61 -0.75
N MET A 321 -6.26 -8.76 -0.21
CA MET A 321 -6.02 -9.48 1.05
C MET A 321 -6.77 -8.86 2.22
N TRP A 322 -6.76 -7.52 2.32
CA TRP A 322 -7.49 -6.79 3.36
C TRP A 322 -9.00 -6.95 3.21
N VAL A 323 -9.54 -6.75 2.03
CA VAL A 323 -10.99 -6.88 1.75
C VAL A 323 -11.49 -8.27 2.14
N LEU A 324 -10.83 -9.33 1.65
CA LEU A 324 -11.20 -10.70 1.96
C LEU A 324 -10.98 -11.08 3.44
N GLY A 325 -10.13 -10.35 4.14
CA GLY A 325 -9.95 -10.50 5.59
C GLY A 325 -11.08 -9.88 6.41
N GLN A 326 -11.85 -8.94 5.83
CA GLN A 326 -12.93 -8.21 6.53
C GLN A 326 -14.32 -8.61 6.07
N ALA A 327 -14.51 -8.87 4.75
CA ALA A 327 -15.81 -9.11 4.15
C ALA A 327 -16.30 -10.55 4.36
N HIS A 328 -17.63 -10.71 4.47
CA HIS A 328 -18.30 -11.99 4.60
C HIS A 328 -19.27 -12.25 3.43
N THR A 329 -19.59 -11.24 2.63
CA THR A 329 -20.49 -11.32 1.48
C THR A 329 -19.88 -10.68 0.24
N GLN A 330 -20.38 -11.02 -0.94
CA GLN A 330 -19.91 -10.41 -2.21
C GLN A 330 -20.19 -8.91 -2.25
N ASP A 331 -21.29 -8.44 -1.71
CA ASP A 331 -21.61 -7.01 -1.64
C ASP A 331 -20.66 -6.26 -0.73
N GLU A 332 -20.26 -6.85 0.39
CA GLU A 332 -19.23 -6.29 1.27
C GLU A 332 -17.86 -6.23 0.59
N ILE A 333 -17.49 -7.30 -0.16
CA ILE A 333 -16.26 -7.33 -0.96
C ILE A 333 -16.25 -6.15 -1.94
N LYS A 334 -17.32 -5.99 -2.74
CA LYS A 334 -17.43 -4.87 -3.68
C LYS A 334 -17.34 -3.52 -3.00
N ARG A 335 -18.15 -3.31 -1.97
CA ARG A 335 -18.19 -2.05 -1.23
C ARG A 335 -16.81 -1.67 -0.67
N LEU A 336 -16.12 -2.60 -0.01
CA LEU A 336 -14.80 -2.36 0.55
C LEU A 336 -13.74 -2.16 -0.54
N PHE A 337 -13.81 -2.94 -1.61
CA PHE A 337 -12.84 -2.84 -2.71
C PHE A 337 -12.93 -1.51 -3.46
N TYR A 338 -14.15 -1.00 -3.69
CA TYR A 338 -14.34 0.28 -4.40
C TYR A 338 -14.27 1.51 -3.49
N THR A 339 -14.26 1.36 -2.18
CA THR A 339 -14.00 2.46 -1.25
C THR A 339 -12.55 2.94 -1.39
N PRO A 340 -12.32 4.22 -1.78
CA PRO A 340 -10.96 4.75 -1.91
C PRO A 340 -10.27 4.84 -0.53
N ILE A 341 -9.02 4.41 -0.48
CA ILE A 341 -8.21 4.44 0.75
C ILE A 341 -6.82 4.95 0.38
N ASN A 342 -6.35 5.97 1.07
CA ASN A 342 -5.02 6.55 0.88
C ASN A 342 -4.68 6.75 -0.62
N HIS A 343 -5.60 7.36 -1.37
CA HIS A 343 -5.45 7.68 -2.80
C HIS A 343 -5.19 6.48 -3.73
N ASP A 344 -5.58 5.27 -3.35
CA ASP A 344 -5.30 4.04 -4.09
C ASP A 344 -5.92 3.96 -5.49
N ARG A 345 -6.93 4.78 -5.78
CA ARG A 345 -7.58 4.91 -7.10
C ARG A 345 -8.03 6.33 -7.38
N VAL A 346 -8.11 6.68 -8.66
CA VAL A 346 -8.77 7.90 -9.09
C VAL A 346 -10.27 7.73 -8.88
N GLN A 347 -10.93 8.74 -8.33
CA GLN A 347 -12.39 8.80 -8.26
C GLN A 347 -12.90 9.28 -9.62
N GLU A 348 -13.72 8.45 -10.28
CA GLU A 348 -14.48 8.83 -11.47
C GLU A 348 -15.65 9.73 -11.10
#